data_4f13eef51ca1b535bddc5c97e424a3f4
#
_entry.id   4f13eef51ca1b535bddc5c97e424a3f4
#
_cell.length_a   1.000
_cell.length_b   1.000
_cell.length_c   1.000
_cell.angle_alpha   90.00
_cell.angle_beta   90.00
_cell.angle_gamma   90.00
#
_symmetry.space_group_name_H-M   'P 1'
#
loop_
_entity.id
_entity.type
_entity.pdbx_description
1 polymer ?
#
loop_
_entity_poly.entity_id
_entity_poly.type
_entity_poly.pdbx_seq_one_letter_code
_entity_poly.pdbx_strand_id
1 'polypeptide(L)'
;MKVLIMGLPGSGKTYLAKRIQPLLEAAWYNADIVREMANDWDFSPEGRIRQSLRMKNLADYEKKCGRIVICDFVCPTKETKDNFDPDITIWMNTIESGRYEDTNKMFEEPMNVDFKVTEMNDTNHETIAREILNNV
;
A
#
# COMPACT_ATOMS: atom_id res chain seq x y z
N MET A 1 -10.14 -8.02 -5.53
CA MET A 1 -10.17 -6.69 -4.89
C MET A 1 -8.76 -6.26 -4.54
N LYS A 2 -8.38 -5.08 -4.96
CA LYS A 2 -7.04 -4.52 -4.73
C LYS A 2 -7.08 -3.56 -3.55
N VAL A 3 -6.34 -3.87 -2.49
CA VAL A 3 -6.22 -3.04 -1.29
C VAL A 3 -4.84 -2.40 -1.28
N LEU A 4 -4.80 -1.09 -1.37
CA LEU A 4 -3.57 -0.31 -1.28
C LEU A 4 -3.39 0.20 0.15
N ILE A 5 -2.23 -0.09 0.75
CA ILE A 5 -1.81 0.54 2.00
C ILE A 5 -0.64 1.45 1.62
N MET A 6 -0.84 2.75 1.74
CA MET A 6 0.14 3.74 1.33
C MET A 6 0.55 4.64 2.49
N GLY A 7 1.66 5.31 2.34
CA GLY A 7 2.20 6.22 3.33
C GLY A 7 3.71 6.30 3.28
N LEU A 8 4.26 7.23 4.03
CA LEU A 8 5.72 7.42 4.12
C LEU A 8 6.41 6.21 4.74
N PRO A 9 7.69 5.99 4.43
CA PRO A 9 8.47 4.94 5.09
C PRO A 9 8.43 5.12 6.62
N GLY A 10 8.15 4.04 7.34
CA GLY A 10 8.05 4.09 8.80
C GLY A 10 6.66 4.44 9.33
N SER A 11 5.66 4.63 8.47
CA SER A 11 4.30 4.97 8.90
C SER A 11 3.50 3.78 9.43
N GLY A 12 4.00 2.55 9.28
CA GLY A 12 3.32 1.36 9.80
C GLY A 12 2.54 0.56 8.77
N LYS A 13 2.82 0.73 7.49
CA LYS A 13 2.14 0.00 6.41
C LYS A 13 2.27 -1.52 6.58
N THR A 14 3.47 -2.00 6.81
CA THR A 14 3.74 -3.43 7.00
C THR A 14 3.07 -3.95 8.27
N TYR A 15 3.09 -3.17 9.33
CA TYR A 15 2.41 -3.51 10.59
C TYR A 15 0.93 -3.77 10.37
N LEU A 16 0.26 -2.88 9.65
CA LEU A 16 -1.16 -3.04 9.34
C LEU A 16 -1.40 -4.21 8.38
N ALA A 17 -0.62 -4.31 7.30
CA ALA A 17 -0.77 -5.38 6.32
C ALA A 17 -0.66 -6.76 6.96
N LYS A 18 0.32 -6.94 7.83
CA LYS A 18 0.54 -8.20 8.54
C LYS A 18 -0.67 -8.61 9.38
N ARG A 19 -1.40 -7.64 9.93
CA ARG A 19 -2.54 -7.89 10.80
C ARG A 19 -3.83 -8.13 10.03
N ILE A 20 -4.05 -7.41 8.94
CA ILE A 20 -5.30 -7.59 8.17
C ILE A 20 -5.22 -8.74 7.18
N GLN A 21 -4.04 -9.15 6.76
CA GLN A 21 -3.87 -10.24 5.80
C GLN A 21 -4.62 -11.52 6.20
N PRO A 22 -4.42 -12.07 7.43
CA PRO A 22 -5.13 -13.29 7.81
C PRO A 22 -6.62 -13.10 7.95
N LEU A 23 -7.06 -11.93 8.38
CA LEU A 23 -8.49 -11.62 8.53
C LEU A 23 -9.21 -11.55 7.18
N LEU A 24 -8.51 -11.13 6.14
CA LEU A 24 -9.04 -11.04 4.78
C LEU A 24 -8.75 -12.29 3.95
N GLU A 25 -7.94 -13.20 4.45
CA GLU A 25 -7.42 -14.33 3.68
C GLU A 25 -6.81 -13.86 2.35
N ALA A 26 -6.05 -12.76 2.42
CA ALA A 26 -5.56 -12.05 1.24
C ALA A 26 -4.15 -12.49 0.84
N ALA A 27 -3.83 -12.33 -0.44
CA ALA A 27 -2.45 -12.28 -0.88
C ALA A 27 -1.84 -10.95 -0.41
N TRP A 28 -0.55 -10.93 -0.14
CA TRP A 28 0.13 -9.72 0.32
C TRP A 28 1.48 -9.57 -0.36
N TYR A 29 1.66 -8.43 -1.02
CA TYR A 29 2.92 -8.06 -1.67
C TYR A 29 3.46 -6.81 -0.98
N ASN A 30 4.56 -6.99 -0.24
CA ASN A 30 5.29 -5.90 0.40
C ASN A 30 6.32 -5.36 -0.60
N ALA A 31 6.40 -4.04 -0.73
CA ALA A 31 7.26 -3.41 -1.72
C ALA A 31 8.74 -3.76 -1.57
N ASP A 32 9.26 -3.81 -0.34
CA ASP A 32 10.67 -4.14 -0.11
C ASP A 32 10.98 -5.58 -0.50
N ILE A 33 10.08 -6.50 -0.20
CA ILE A 33 10.24 -7.90 -0.60
C ILE A 33 10.19 -8.02 -2.12
N VAL A 34 9.30 -7.30 -2.78
CA VAL A 34 9.21 -7.30 -4.25
C VAL A 34 10.49 -6.73 -4.86
N ARG A 35 11.06 -5.65 -4.30
CA ARG A 35 12.35 -5.12 -4.76
C ARG A 35 13.48 -6.13 -4.58
N GLU A 36 13.50 -6.82 -3.46
CA GLU A 36 14.49 -7.87 -3.21
C GLU A 36 14.37 -8.99 -4.25
N MET A 37 13.17 -9.45 -4.50
CA MET A 37 12.91 -10.50 -5.51
C MET A 37 13.31 -10.07 -6.91
N ALA A 38 13.07 -8.80 -7.26
CA ALA A 38 13.43 -8.24 -8.56
C ALA A 38 14.89 -7.80 -8.64
N ASN A 39 15.60 -7.79 -7.50
CA ASN A 39 16.94 -7.22 -7.38
C ASN A 39 17.00 -5.81 -7.98
N ASP A 40 16.05 -4.97 -7.61
CA ASP A 40 15.88 -3.63 -8.16
C ASP A 40 15.67 -2.61 -7.04
N TRP A 41 16.78 -2.00 -6.63
CA TRP A 41 16.81 -0.98 -5.57
C TRP A 41 17.01 0.42 -6.13
N ASP A 42 16.58 0.63 -7.37
CA ASP A 42 16.64 1.91 -8.04
C ASP A 42 15.48 2.81 -7.55
N PHE A 43 15.84 3.86 -6.79
CA PHE A 43 14.89 4.84 -6.27
C PHE A 43 14.84 6.12 -7.11
N SER A 44 15.40 6.11 -8.30
CA SER A 44 15.20 7.18 -9.27
C SER A 44 13.72 7.28 -9.66
N PRO A 45 13.28 8.37 -10.29
CA PRO A 45 11.90 8.46 -10.79
C PRO A 45 11.51 7.28 -11.68
N GLU A 46 12.38 6.84 -12.57
CA GLU A 46 12.13 5.69 -13.44
C GLU A 46 12.03 4.38 -12.65
N GLY A 47 12.90 4.20 -11.66
CA GLY A 47 12.88 3.02 -10.80
C GLY A 47 11.63 2.95 -9.95
N ARG A 48 11.14 4.08 -9.47
CA ARG A 48 9.89 4.14 -8.70
C ARG A 48 8.67 3.83 -9.56
N ILE A 49 8.65 4.29 -10.81
CA ILE A 49 7.59 3.95 -11.76
C ILE A 49 7.64 2.44 -12.06
N ARG A 50 8.80 1.90 -12.32
CA ARG A 50 8.97 0.47 -12.60
C ARG A 50 8.48 -0.38 -11.44
N GLN A 51 8.79 0.02 -10.20
CA GLN A 51 8.33 -0.68 -9.01
C GLN A 51 6.79 -0.61 -8.88
N SER A 52 6.21 0.56 -9.11
CA SER A 52 4.76 0.70 -9.04
C SER A 52 4.04 -0.18 -10.07
N LEU A 53 4.63 -0.36 -11.25
CA LEU A 53 4.09 -1.25 -12.28
C LEU A 53 4.18 -2.73 -11.86
N ARG A 54 5.27 -3.13 -11.18
CA ARG A 54 5.36 -4.49 -10.62
C ARG A 54 4.24 -4.73 -9.62
N MET A 55 4.06 -3.80 -8.69
CA MET A 55 3.00 -3.91 -7.68
C MET A 55 1.62 -4.00 -8.33
N LYS A 56 1.38 -3.16 -9.33
CA LYS A 56 0.15 -3.18 -10.11
C LYS A 56 -0.07 -4.53 -10.77
N ASN A 57 0.92 -5.06 -11.46
CA ASN A 57 0.78 -6.32 -12.19
C ASN A 57 0.52 -7.50 -11.25
N LEU A 58 1.19 -7.54 -10.11
CA LEU A 58 0.94 -8.57 -9.10
C LEU A 58 -0.48 -8.48 -8.54
N ALA A 59 -0.93 -7.26 -8.25
CA ALA A 59 -2.28 -7.03 -7.73
C ALA A 59 -3.35 -7.38 -8.76
N ASP A 60 -3.16 -6.98 -10.00
CA ASP A 60 -4.12 -7.26 -11.09
C ASP A 60 -4.26 -8.77 -11.34
N TYR A 61 -3.15 -9.50 -11.25
CA TYR A 61 -3.18 -10.96 -11.37
C TYR A 61 -4.05 -11.58 -10.28
N GLU A 62 -3.83 -11.21 -9.04
CA GLU A 62 -4.59 -11.76 -7.91
C GLU A 62 -6.07 -11.39 -8.00
N LYS A 63 -6.37 -10.15 -8.37
CA LYS A 63 -7.76 -9.70 -8.58
C LYS A 63 -8.43 -10.52 -9.67
N LYS A 64 -7.73 -10.77 -10.77
CA LYS A 64 -8.25 -11.59 -11.88
C LYS A 64 -8.57 -13.00 -11.42
N CYS A 65 -7.84 -13.53 -10.45
CA CYS A 65 -8.09 -14.85 -9.86
C CYS A 65 -9.21 -14.83 -8.80
N GLY A 66 -9.87 -13.70 -8.60
CA GLY A 66 -10.96 -13.57 -7.63
C GLY A 66 -10.49 -13.41 -6.19
N ARG A 67 -9.23 -13.03 -5.97
CA ARG A 67 -8.67 -12.91 -4.63
C ARG A 67 -8.64 -11.47 -4.15
N ILE A 68 -8.63 -11.29 -2.83
CA ILE A 68 -8.27 -10.02 -2.21
C ILE A 68 -6.74 -9.97 -2.16
N VAL A 69 -6.16 -8.84 -2.57
CA VAL A 69 -4.71 -8.63 -2.56
C VAL A 69 -4.38 -7.32 -1.87
N ILE A 70 -3.40 -7.39 -0.96
CA ILE A 70 -2.87 -6.23 -0.25
C ILE A 70 -1.54 -5.89 -0.88
N CYS A 71 -1.37 -4.63 -1.28
CA CYS A 71 -0.07 -4.09 -1.67
C CYS A 71 0.28 -2.93 -0.75
N ASP A 72 1.40 -3.03 -0.03
CA ASP A 72 1.87 -1.96 0.81
C ASP A 72 3.15 -1.35 0.23
N PHE A 73 3.04 -0.11 -0.20
CA PHE A 73 4.16 0.66 -0.72
C PHE A 73 3.89 2.16 -0.53
N VAL A 74 4.92 2.98 -0.68
CA VAL A 74 4.80 4.42 -0.43
C VAL A 74 3.74 5.05 -1.31
N CYS A 75 3.72 4.70 -2.59
CA CYS A 75 2.76 5.23 -3.57
C CYS A 75 2.70 6.77 -3.51
N PRO A 76 3.82 7.46 -3.81
CA PRO A 76 4.01 8.84 -3.35
C PRO A 76 3.24 9.88 -4.14
N THR A 77 2.73 9.56 -5.32
CA THR A 77 2.10 10.55 -6.20
C THR A 77 0.71 10.11 -6.63
N LYS A 78 -0.09 11.08 -7.05
CA LYS A 78 -1.40 10.80 -7.65
C LYS A 78 -1.26 9.88 -8.86
N GLU A 79 -0.23 10.09 -9.68
CA GLU A 79 0.02 9.26 -10.86
C GLU A 79 0.25 7.79 -10.49
N THR A 80 1.10 7.52 -9.48
CA THR A 80 1.36 6.14 -9.06
C THR A 80 0.12 5.47 -8.47
N LYS A 81 -0.69 6.23 -7.73
CA LYS A 81 -1.95 5.72 -7.19
C LYS A 81 -2.96 5.43 -8.30
N ASP A 82 -3.12 6.35 -9.26
CA ASP A 82 -4.04 6.17 -10.38
C ASP A 82 -3.63 4.99 -11.25
N ASN A 83 -2.33 4.80 -11.48
CA ASN A 83 -1.81 3.66 -12.25
C ASN A 83 -2.07 2.33 -11.52
N PHE A 84 -1.95 2.30 -10.21
CA PHE A 84 -2.26 1.10 -9.44
C PHE A 84 -3.75 0.78 -9.47
N ASP A 85 -4.60 1.79 -9.49
CA ASP A 85 -6.05 1.68 -9.54
C ASP A 85 -6.62 0.82 -8.39
N PRO A 86 -6.45 1.25 -7.13
CA PRO A 86 -6.94 0.47 -6.00
C PRO A 86 -8.46 0.47 -5.90
N ASP A 87 -9.02 -0.64 -5.43
CA ASP A 87 -10.44 -0.70 -5.03
C ASP A 87 -10.64 -0.09 -3.64
N ILE A 88 -9.65 -0.30 -2.75
CA ILE A 88 -9.64 0.25 -1.39
C ILE A 88 -8.30 0.92 -1.17
N THR A 89 -8.31 2.13 -0.64
CA THR A 89 -7.10 2.86 -0.25
C THR A 89 -7.07 3.10 1.25
N ILE A 90 -5.99 2.66 1.89
CA ILE A 90 -5.71 2.91 3.30
C ILE A 90 -4.47 3.80 3.35
N TRP A 91 -4.61 5.00 3.89
CA TRP A 91 -3.50 5.92 4.07
C TRP A 91 -3.01 5.91 5.50
N MET A 92 -1.77 5.44 5.67
CA MET A 92 -1.08 5.47 6.95
C MET A 92 -0.46 6.85 7.16
N ASN A 93 -1.21 7.73 7.80
CA ASN A 93 -0.80 9.12 8.09
C ASN A 93 -0.44 9.29 9.56
N THR A 94 0.49 8.44 10.03
CA THR A 94 0.89 8.39 11.43
C THR A 94 2.12 9.24 11.75
N ILE A 95 2.83 9.71 10.71
CA ILE A 95 4.04 10.52 10.84
C ILE A 95 3.99 11.68 9.84
N GLU A 96 4.62 12.82 10.20
CA GLU A 96 4.66 13.99 9.32
C GLU A 96 5.72 13.86 8.24
N SER A 97 6.85 13.19 8.54
CA SER A 97 7.93 12.95 7.59
C SER A 97 8.61 11.63 7.87
N GLY A 98 9.00 10.95 6.82
CA GLY A 98 9.74 9.69 6.90
C GLY A 98 11.24 9.91 6.96
N ARG A 99 12.00 8.80 6.98
CA ARG A 99 13.47 8.80 7.07
C ARG A 99 14.18 9.36 5.83
N TYR A 100 13.51 9.34 4.68
CA TYR A 100 14.10 9.67 3.39
C TYR A 100 13.53 10.99 2.89
N GLU A 101 14.35 12.03 2.90
CA GLU A 101 13.91 13.37 2.53
C GLU A 101 13.42 13.45 1.08
N ASP A 102 14.06 12.74 0.16
CA ASP A 102 13.61 12.68 -1.24
C ASP A 102 12.19 12.17 -1.37
N THR A 103 11.86 11.14 -0.59
CA THR A 103 10.51 10.58 -0.56
C THR A 103 9.53 11.56 0.06
N ASN A 104 9.93 12.27 1.14
CA ASN A 104 9.09 13.27 1.78
C ASN A 104 8.71 14.38 0.80
N LYS A 105 9.67 14.86 -0.01
CA LYS A 105 9.44 15.92 -1.00
C LYS A 105 8.54 15.46 -2.14
N MET A 106 8.64 14.19 -2.52
CA MET A 106 7.86 13.61 -3.61
C MET A 106 6.44 13.29 -3.21
N PHE A 107 6.21 13.04 -1.92
CA PHE A 107 4.92 12.52 -1.43
C PHE A 107 3.82 13.56 -1.56
N GLU A 108 2.78 13.19 -2.28
CA GLU A 108 1.56 13.97 -2.41
C GLU A 108 0.47 13.34 -1.53
N GLU A 109 -0.19 14.15 -0.71
CA GLU A 109 -1.30 13.65 0.11
C GLU A 109 -2.44 13.14 -0.79
N PRO A 110 -2.92 11.91 -0.56
CA PRO A 110 -4.01 11.38 -1.37
C PRO A 110 -5.32 12.11 -1.06
N MET A 111 -6.11 12.38 -2.11
CA MET A 111 -7.38 13.11 -1.96
C MET A 111 -8.54 12.20 -1.60
N ASN A 112 -8.58 10.99 -2.15
CA ASN A 112 -9.69 10.06 -1.94
C ASN A 112 -9.16 8.79 -1.32
N VAL A 113 -9.42 8.63 -0.01
CA VAL A 113 -9.03 7.43 0.72
C VAL A 113 -10.25 6.86 1.44
N ASP A 114 -10.28 5.54 1.55
CA ASP A 114 -11.35 4.85 2.28
C ASP A 114 -11.07 4.85 3.77
N PHE A 115 -9.80 4.78 4.15
CA PHE A 115 -9.37 4.80 5.55
C PHE A 115 -8.15 5.69 5.69
N LYS A 116 -8.19 6.58 6.68
CA LYS A 116 -7.05 7.41 7.08
C LYS A 116 -6.66 7.02 8.50
N VAL A 117 -5.50 6.38 8.64
CA VAL A 117 -5.01 5.92 9.95
C VAL A 117 -4.01 6.94 10.48
N THR A 118 -4.34 7.59 11.58
CA THR A 118 -3.49 8.62 12.20
C THR A 118 -2.74 8.13 13.43
N GLU A 119 -3.13 6.99 13.99
CA GLU A 119 -2.50 6.38 15.15
C GLU A 119 -2.39 4.87 14.95
N MET A 120 -1.26 4.32 15.39
CA MET A 120 -1.05 2.88 15.44
C MET A 120 -1.63 2.36 16.75
N ASN A 121 -2.69 1.55 16.65
CA ASN A 121 -3.23 0.83 17.80
C ASN A 121 -3.70 -0.57 17.39
N ASP A 122 -3.87 -1.45 18.36
CA ASP A 122 -4.16 -2.85 18.10
C ASP A 122 -5.61 -3.13 17.69
N THR A 123 -6.48 -2.13 17.72
CA THR A 123 -7.92 -2.32 17.43
C THR A 123 -8.33 -1.90 16.03
N ASN A 124 -7.57 -1.03 15.39
CA ASN A 124 -7.90 -0.51 14.05
C ASN A 124 -7.99 -1.59 13.00
N HIS A 125 -7.13 -2.59 13.05
CA HIS A 125 -7.07 -3.61 12.01
C HIS A 125 -8.33 -4.45 11.90
N GLU A 126 -8.98 -4.78 13.03
CA GLU A 126 -10.22 -5.56 13.01
C GLU A 126 -11.36 -4.80 12.35
N THR A 127 -11.51 -3.52 12.68
CA THR A 127 -12.54 -2.66 12.10
C THR A 127 -12.32 -2.48 10.61
N ILE A 128 -11.08 -2.20 10.19
CA ILE A 128 -10.73 -2.03 8.79
C ILE A 128 -11.02 -3.31 8.00
N ALA A 129 -10.58 -4.46 8.51
CA ALA A 129 -10.81 -5.74 7.85
C ALA A 129 -12.30 -6.03 7.70
N ARG A 130 -13.09 -5.77 8.73
CA ARG A 130 -14.55 -5.99 8.70
C ARG A 130 -15.20 -5.12 7.63
N GLU A 131 -14.84 -3.84 7.56
CA GLU A 131 -15.41 -2.94 6.57
C GLU A 131 -15.01 -3.32 5.15
N ILE A 132 -13.78 -3.78 4.94
CA ILE A 132 -13.34 -4.28 3.62
C ILE A 132 -14.17 -5.50 3.23
N LEU A 133 -14.36 -6.45 4.13
CA LEU A 133 -15.16 -7.66 3.84
C LEU A 133 -16.62 -7.33 3.53
N ASN A 134 -17.15 -6.28 4.11
CA ASN A 134 -18.52 -5.84 3.81
C ASN A 134 -18.67 -5.27 2.40
N ASN A 135 -17.57 -4.91 1.74
CA ASN A 135 -17.54 -4.35 0.37
C ASN A 135 -17.14 -5.37 -0.69
N VAL A 136 -16.92 -6.60 -0.29
CA VAL A 136 -16.54 -7.67 -1.24
C VAL A 136 -17.77 -8.24 -1.93
#